data_b8deb7884c646fa8b5cf9086780b57c4
#
_entry.id   b8deb7884c646fa8b5cf9086780b57c4
#
_cell.length_a   1.000
_cell.length_b   1.000
_cell.length_c   1.000
_cell.angle_alpha   90.00
_cell.angle_beta   90.00
_cell.angle_gamma   90.00
#
_symmetry.space_group_name_H-M   'P 1'
#
loop_
_entity.id
_entity.type
_entity.pdbx_description
1 polymer ?
#
loop_
_entity_poly.entity_id
_entity_poly.type
_entity_poly.pdbx_seq_one_letter_code
_entity_poly.pdbx_strand_id
1 'polypeptide(L)'
;MVLNVALSAFAQTDAVKKPITAPTTAPITAPTTAPATAPTTMAWADVLEQSPNPKVVTDADLLNRIIETKLPWRVKDKGTGIEMLLVPPGKFMMGMSSPDSDAQENEKPSHQVTLTQPFYLARTEVTQPQWVAVMGANPSICKVPNPNDALIAMLMKDGLTREQAEAKTASATTVDITLAVDTVSWTDAQQFCDKTGLRLPTEAQWEYACRAGNTQSRYGELDAIAWNPGNSNKTSHSVATKTPNALGFYDMLGNVWEWTGDWYEGAYYKTCEKGVVDPNGPAQKTSSTAITGRVLRGGGWVGFPYGCRASYRYGYDTNNRYYFIGFRVARNP
;
A
#
# COMPACT_ATOMS: atom_id res chain seq x y z
N MET A 1 6.68 -43.88 -42.26
CA MET A 1 5.37 -44.47 -42.49
C MET A 1 4.37 -43.33 -42.49
N VAL A 2 3.97 -42.98 -43.69
CA VAL A 2 3.12 -41.83 -44.05
C VAL A 2 1.67 -42.23 -43.83
N LEU A 3 0.84 -41.37 -43.23
CA LEU A 3 -0.58 -41.46 -43.53
C LEU A 3 -1.22 -40.05 -43.51
N ASN A 4 -1.55 -39.61 -44.74
CA ASN A 4 -2.48 -38.56 -45.11
C ASN A 4 -3.91 -38.99 -44.88
N VAL A 5 -4.81 -38.14 -44.37
CA VAL A 5 -6.26 -38.15 -44.68
C VAL A 5 -6.80 -36.72 -44.51
N ALA A 6 -7.04 -36.06 -45.57
CA ALA A 6 -8.26 -35.71 -46.31
C ALA A 6 -9.06 -34.53 -45.73
N LEU A 7 -9.03 -33.42 -46.52
CA LEU A 7 -10.02 -32.32 -46.52
C LEU A 7 -11.43 -32.84 -46.85
N SER A 8 -12.44 -32.34 -46.20
CA SER A 8 -13.80 -32.24 -46.73
C SER A 8 -14.35 -30.84 -46.58
N ALA A 9 -14.59 -30.23 -47.73
CA ALA A 9 -15.27 -28.94 -47.86
C ALA A 9 -16.76 -29.07 -47.55
N PHE A 10 -17.32 -28.13 -46.80
CA PHE A 10 -18.76 -27.88 -46.79
C PHE A 10 -19.10 -26.43 -47.12
N ALA A 11 -20.11 -26.34 -47.97
CA ALA A 11 -20.56 -25.22 -48.75
C ALA A 11 -21.00 -24.00 -47.95
N GLN A 12 -20.71 -22.84 -48.50
CA GLN A 12 -21.30 -21.55 -48.17
C GLN A 12 -22.81 -21.53 -48.46
N THR A 13 -23.60 -21.09 -47.48
CA THR A 13 -24.93 -20.54 -47.73
C THR A 13 -24.90 -19.05 -47.37
N ASP A 14 -25.14 -18.24 -48.39
CA ASP A 14 -25.28 -16.80 -48.30
C ASP A 14 -26.54 -16.46 -47.45
N ALA A 15 -26.34 -15.86 -46.28
CA ALA A 15 -27.37 -15.20 -45.52
C ALA A 15 -27.17 -13.68 -45.64
N VAL A 16 -28.14 -13.05 -46.28
CA VAL A 16 -28.26 -11.60 -46.49
C VAL A 16 -28.23 -10.89 -45.11
N LYS A 17 -27.17 -10.13 -44.87
CA LYS A 17 -27.05 -9.24 -43.71
C LYS A 17 -27.90 -8.00 -43.89
N LYS A 18 -28.95 -7.85 -43.06
CA LYS A 18 -29.59 -6.56 -42.82
C LYS A 18 -28.62 -5.60 -42.15
N PRO A 19 -28.55 -4.31 -42.49
CA PRO A 19 -27.72 -3.35 -41.83
C PRO A 19 -28.24 -3.10 -40.40
N ILE A 20 -27.33 -3.32 -39.41
CA ILE A 20 -27.56 -2.94 -38.03
C ILE A 20 -27.30 -1.44 -37.92
N THR A 21 -28.33 -0.64 -37.70
CA THR A 21 -28.17 0.78 -37.34
C THR A 21 -27.49 0.88 -35.99
N ALA A 22 -26.35 1.57 -35.96
CA ALA A 22 -25.61 1.89 -34.73
C ALA A 22 -26.51 2.73 -33.79
N PRO A 23 -26.50 2.46 -32.48
CA PRO A 23 -27.19 3.31 -31.53
C PRO A 23 -26.50 4.69 -31.51
N THR A 24 -27.29 5.73 -31.71
CA THR A 24 -26.88 7.12 -31.58
C THR A 24 -26.48 7.37 -30.12
N THR A 25 -25.16 7.50 -29.84
CA THR A 25 -24.68 7.93 -28.53
C THR A 25 -25.10 9.39 -28.33
N ALA A 26 -25.98 9.62 -27.38
CA ALA A 26 -26.24 10.96 -26.85
C ALA A 26 -24.92 11.56 -26.31
N PRO A 27 -24.64 12.85 -26.49
CA PRO A 27 -23.45 13.47 -25.95
C PRO A 27 -23.49 13.36 -24.41
N ILE A 28 -22.44 12.77 -23.85
CA ILE A 28 -22.19 12.79 -22.41
C ILE A 28 -21.90 14.25 -22.06
N THR A 29 -22.88 14.94 -21.49
CA THR A 29 -22.66 16.24 -20.88
C THR A 29 -21.66 16.06 -19.75
N ALA A 30 -20.52 16.76 -19.83
CA ALA A 30 -19.55 16.85 -18.76
C ALA A 30 -20.28 17.23 -17.45
N PRO A 31 -19.93 16.62 -16.31
CA PRO A 31 -20.57 16.97 -15.05
C PRO A 31 -20.34 18.46 -14.80
N THR A 32 -21.44 19.18 -14.65
CA THR A 32 -21.47 20.60 -14.25
C THR A 32 -20.69 20.68 -12.94
N THR A 33 -19.63 21.49 -12.94
CA THR A 33 -18.84 21.78 -11.73
C THR A 33 -19.76 22.25 -10.63
N ALA A 34 -19.94 21.43 -9.60
CA ALA A 34 -20.62 21.84 -8.37
C ALA A 34 -19.87 23.05 -7.80
N PRO A 35 -20.59 24.02 -7.20
CA PRO A 35 -19.95 25.20 -6.61
C PRO A 35 -18.94 24.71 -5.56
N ALA A 36 -17.71 25.23 -5.63
CA ALA A 36 -16.66 24.94 -4.68
C ALA A 36 -17.13 25.34 -3.28
N THR A 37 -17.52 24.36 -2.48
CA THR A 37 -17.69 24.58 -1.05
C THR A 37 -16.33 24.96 -0.48
N ALA A 38 -16.31 25.97 0.39
CA ALA A 38 -15.07 26.42 1.07
C ALA A 38 -14.31 25.22 1.65
N PRO A 39 -12.97 25.21 1.62
CA PRO A 39 -12.20 24.07 2.08
C PRO A 39 -12.57 23.76 3.54
N THR A 40 -13.00 22.54 3.77
CA THR A 40 -13.26 22.08 5.14
C THR A 40 -11.92 22.09 5.86
N THR A 41 -11.73 23.00 6.82
CA THR A 41 -10.50 23.06 7.61
C THR A 41 -10.50 21.90 8.58
N MET A 42 -9.48 21.05 8.50
CA MET A 42 -9.25 20.00 9.48
C MET A 42 -8.29 20.50 10.56
N ALA A 43 -8.67 20.33 11.83
CA ALA A 43 -7.84 20.81 12.93
C ALA A 43 -6.43 20.18 12.92
N TRP A 44 -6.35 18.91 12.53
CA TRP A 44 -5.15 18.08 12.57
C TRP A 44 -4.37 18.03 11.24
N ALA A 45 -4.95 18.46 10.13
CA ALA A 45 -4.32 18.34 8.82
C ALA A 45 -4.47 19.59 7.96
N ASP A 46 -3.53 19.78 7.05
CA ASP A 46 -3.63 20.68 5.91
C ASP A 46 -4.28 19.95 4.74
N VAL A 47 -5.28 20.57 4.12
CA VAL A 47 -5.95 20.02 2.94
C VAL A 47 -5.09 20.30 1.72
N LEU A 48 -4.61 19.23 1.07
CA LEU A 48 -3.83 19.32 -0.16
C LEU A 48 -4.72 19.27 -1.40
N GLU A 49 -5.70 18.37 -1.39
CA GLU A 49 -6.67 18.20 -2.47
C GLU A 49 -8.05 17.88 -1.88
N GLN A 50 -9.04 18.71 -2.23
CA GLN A 50 -10.41 18.52 -1.75
C GLN A 50 -11.10 17.33 -2.42
N SER A 51 -10.88 17.15 -3.71
CA SER A 51 -11.48 16.08 -4.52
C SER A 51 -10.39 15.19 -5.11
N PRO A 52 -10.71 13.91 -5.38
CA PRO A 52 -9.77 13.00 -6.03
C PRO A 52 -9.33 13.52 -7.40
N ASN A 53 -8.05 13.33 -7.70
CA ASN A 53 -7.53 13.56 -9.04
C ASN A 53 -8.11 12.50 -10.01
N PRO A 54 -8.90 12.88 -11.03
CA PRO A 54 -9.53 11.94 -11.95
C PRO A 54 -8.54 11.16 -12.83
N LYS A 55 -7.27 11.59 -12.89
CA LYS A 55 -6.19 10.81 -13.53
C LYS A 55 -5.66 9.69 -12.64
N VAL A 56 -5.93 9.74 -11.35
CA VAL A 56 -5.53 8.72 -10.37
C VAL A 56 -6.71 7.81 -10.06
N VAL A 57 -7.81 8.38 -9.58
CA VAL A 57 -9.04 7.63 -9.28
C VAL A 57 -9.92 7.64 -10.53
N THR A 58 -9.73 6.66 -11.40
CA THR A 58 -10.43 6.54 -12.69
C THR A 58 -11.73 5.74 -12.61
N ASP A 59 -11.90 4.93 -11.55
CA ASP A 59 -13.12 4.17 -11.30
C ASP A 59 -14.22 5.09 -10.80
N ALA A 60 -15.33 5.16 -11.53
CA ALA A 60 -16.44 6.08 -11.24
C ALA A 60 -17.14 5.78 -9.92
N ASP A 61 -17.31 4.50 -9.56
CA ASP A 61 -17.97 4.11 -8.32
C ASP A 61 -17.09 4.46 -7.11
N LEU A 62 -15.79 4.24 -7.22
CA LEU A 62 -14.83 4.60 -6.20
C LEU A 62 -14.77 6.13 -6.02
N LEU A 63 -14.72 6.88 -7.13
CA LEU A 63 -14.75 8.34 -7.14
C LEU A 63 -16.01 8.87 -6.45
N ASN A 64 -17.19 8.36 -6.80
CA ASN A 64 -18.45 8.77 -6.21
C ASN A 64 -18.50 8.49 -4.71
N ARG A 65 -18.07 7.32 -4.26
CA ARG A 65 -18.02 6.98 -2.83
C ARG A 65 -17.08 7.91 -2.03
N ILE A 66 -15.97 8.34 -2.63
CA ILE A 66 -15.08 9.34 -2.00
C ILE A 66 -15.80 10.68 -1.88
N ILE A 67 -16.43 11.16 -2.95
CA ILE A 67 -17.15 12.44 -2.99
C ILE A 67 -18.32 12.44 -2.00
N GLU A 68 -19.06 11.36 -1.87
CA GLU A 68 -20.17 11.19 -0.93
C GLU A 68 -19.77 11.36 0.54
N THR A 69 -18.51 11.11 0.89
CA THR A 69 -18.02 11.34 2.25
C THR A 69 -17.98 12.82 2.62
N LYS A 70 -17.90 13.73 1.64
CA LYS A 70 -17.70 15.19 1.80
C LYS A 70 -16.39 15.55 2.53
N LEU A 71 -15.48 14.60 2.68
CA LEU A 71 -14.17 14.79 3.30
C LEU A 71 -13.13 15.12 2.23
N PRO A 72 -12.07 15.88 2.55
CA PRO A 72 -10.94 16.10 1.64
C PRO A 72 -10.29 14.78 1.24
N TRP A 73 -9.93 14.65 -0.04
CA TRP A 73 -9.32 13.40 -0.52
C TRP A 73 -7.86 13.24 -0.09
N ARG A 74 -7.04 14.31 -0.20
CA ARG A 74 -5.63 14.26 0.18
C ARG A 74 -5.31 15.33 1.20
N VAL A 75 -4.70 14.89 2.28
CA VAL A 75 -4.37 15.75 3.41
C VAL A 75 -2.93 15.51 3.86
N LYS A 76 -2.37 16.46 4.60
CA LYS A 76 -1.05 16.32 5.24
C LYS A 76 -1.21 16.50 6.74
N ASP A 77 -0.88 15.50 7.51
CA ASP A 77 -0.90 15.58 8.97
C ASP A 77 0.07 16.66 9.46
N LYS A 78 -0.41 17.62 10.26
CA LYS A 78 0.39 18.76 10.72
C LYS A 78 1.49 18.36 11.70
N GLY A 79 1.27 17.32 12.48
CA GLY A 79 2.22 16.86 13.48
C GLY A 79 3.41 16.12 12.90
N THR A 80 3.18 15.34 11.85
CA THR A 80 4.19 14.42 11.27
C THR A 80 4.63 14.81 9.86
N GLY A 81 3.85 15.63 9.16
CA GLY A 81 4.06 15.90 7.74
C GLY A 81 3.69 14.73 6.82
N ILE A 82 3.07 13.65 7.33
CA ILE A 82 2.66 12.48 6.55
C ILE A 82 1.49 12.84 5.65
N GLU A 83 1.62 12.58 4.35
CA GLU A 83 0.51 12.67 3.41
C GLU A 83 -0.39 11.46 3.52
N MET A 84 -1.70 11.71 3.57
CA MET A 84 -2.71 10.67 3.73
C MET A 84 -3.80 10.84 2.67
N LEU A 85 -4.34 9.72 2.20
CA LEU A 85 -5.46 9.66 1.28
C LEU A 85 -6.69 9.11 1.98
N LEU A 86 -7.85 9.66 1.62
CA LEU A 86 -9.14 9.19 2.09
C LEU A 86 -9.52 7.87 1.43
N VAL A 87 -9.82 6.89 2.25
CA VAL A 87 -10.40 5.61 1.83
C VAL A 87 -11.88 5.63 2.17
N PRO A 88 -12.79 5.51 1.20
CA PRO A 88 -14.23 5.56 1.43
C PRO A 88 -14.73 4.26 2.08
N PRO A 89 -15.89 4.28 2.75
CA PRO A 89 -16.58 3.07 3.18
C PRO A 89 -16.85 2.13 1.99
N GLY A 90 -16.96 0.83 2.26
CA GLY A 90 -17.30 -0.10 1.18
C GLY A 90 -17.21 -1.56 1.57
N LYS A 91 -17.42 -2.42 0.58
CA LYS A 91 -17.36 -3.88 0.72
C LYS A 91 -16.34 -4.45 -0.24
N PHE A 92 -15.64 -5.49 0.17
CA PHE A 92 -14.71 -6.21 -0.68
C PHE A 92 -14.59 -7.68 -0.25
N MET A 93 -14.01 -8.50 -1.11
CA MET A 93 -13.62 -9.86 -0.78
C MET A 93 -12.18 -9.84 -0.25
N MET A 94 -12.02 -10.14 1.03
CA MET A 94 -10.74 -10.25 1.72
C MET A 94 -10.20 -11.66 1.63
N GLY A 95 -8.89 -11.80 1.47
CA GLY A 95 -8.23 -13.10 1.37
C GLY A 95 -7.91 -13.49 -0.08
N MET A 96 -7.73 -14.77 -0.30
CA MET A 96 -7.27 -15.33 -1.57
C MET A 96 -8.09 -14.83 -2.77
N SER A 97 -7.39 -14.27 -3.77
CA SER A 97 -7.99 -14.01 -5.08
C SER A 97 -8.10 -15.31 -5.87
N SER A 98 -9.15 -15.48 -6.67
CA SER A 98 -9.32 -16.69 -7.47
C SER A 98 -9.00 -16.41 -8.94
N PRO A 99 -8.31 -17.31 -9.63
CA PRO A 99 -7.46 -18.40 -9.13
C PRO A 99 -6.07 -17.87 -8.73
N ASP A 100 -5.56 -18.26 -7.56
CA ASP A 100 -4.21 -17.94 -7.11
C ASP A 100 -3.54 -19.23 -6.58
N SER A 101 -2.63 -19.81 -7.38
CA SER A 101 -1.92 -21.03 -7.03
C SER A 101 -0.95 -20.87 -5.87
N ASP A 102 -0.54 -19.64 -5.58
CA ASP A 102 0.43 -19.32 -4.53
C ASP A 102 -0.25 -19.05 -3.17
N ALA A 103 -1.60 -19.04 -3.15
CA ALA A 103 -2.35 -18.72 -1.94
C ALA A 103 -2.15 -19.76 -0.84
N GLN A 104 -1.81 -19.26 0.35
CA GLN A 104 -1.59 -20.08 1.54
C GLN A 104 -2.91 -20.38 2.26
N GLU A 105 -2.92 -21.39 3.12
CA GLU A 105 -4.11 -21.78 3.89
C GLU A 105 -4.61 -20.66 4.85
N ASN A 106 -3.71 -19.80 5.32
CA ASN A 106 -4.07 -18.67 6.18
C ASN A 106 -4.72 -17.49 5.44
N GLU A 107 -4.77 -17.56 4.09
CA GLU A 107 -5.47 -16.60 3.24
C GLU A 107 -6.90 -17.07 2.90
N LYS A 108 -7.30 -18.25 3.42
CA LYS A 108 -8.56 -18.93 3.10
C LYS A 108 -9.45 -19.10 4.32
N PRO A 109 -10.78 -19.11 4.10
CA PRO A 109 -11.48 -18.79 2.84
C PRO A 109 -11.46 -17.29 2.57
N SER A 110 -11.60 -16.91 1.29
CA SER A 110 -11.97 -15.53 0.98
C SER A 110 -13.37 -15.25 1.52
N HIS A 111 -13.56 -14.06 2.09
CA HIS A 111 -14.81 -13.70 2.77
C HIS A 111 -15.14 -12.24 2.55
N GLN A 112 -16.43 -11.90 2.65
CA GLN A 112 -16.86 -10.52 2.50
C GLN A 112 -16.53 -9.69 3.74
N VAL A 113 -15.87 -8.56 3.55
CA VAL A 113 -15.66 -7.54 4.59
C VAL A 113 -16.44 -6.28 4.22
N THR A 114 -17.10 -5.69 5.20
CA THR A 114 -17.73 -4.37 5.10
C THR A 114 -16.99 -3.41 6.00
N LEU A 115 -16.42 -2.34 5.44
CA LEU A 115 -15.89 -1.19 6.19
C LEU A 115 -16.95 -0.10 6.18
N THR A 116 -17.48 0.24 7.36
CA THR A 116 -18.64 1.16 7.47
C THR A 116 -18.23 2.62 7.58
N GLN A 117 -17.00 2.91 7.97
CA GLN A 117 -16.51 4.27 8.19
C GLN A 117 -15.37 4.61 7.22
N PRO A 118 -15.33 5.83 6.69
CA PRO A 118 -14.16 6.31 5.96
C PRO A 118 -12.96 6.44 6.92
N PHE A 119 -11.77 6.33 6.38
CA PHE A 119 -10.53 6.56 7.13
C PHE A 119 -9.46 7.15 6.23
N TYR A 120 -8.48 7.81 6.83
CA TYR A 120 -7.27 8.22 6.16
C TYR A 120 -6.18 7.17 6.35
N LEU A 121 -5.45 6.89 5.27
CA LEU A 121 -4.28 6.01 5.29
C LEU A 121 -3.08 6.76 4.71
N ALA A 122 -1.91 6.58 5.29
CA ALA A 122 -0.67 7.15 4.77
C ALA A 122 -0.43 6.68 3.34
N ARG A 123 -0.08 7.62 2.46
CA ARG A 123 0.11 7.39 1.02
C ARG A 123 1.26 6.44 0.72
N THR A 124 2.26 6.43 1.60
CA THR A 124 3.44 5.56 1.58
C THR A 124 3.66 4.97 2.97
N GLU A 125 4.66 4.14 3.12
CA GLU A 125 5.20 3.78 4.44
C GLU A 125 5.72 5.04 5.15
N VAL A 126 5.81 4.99 6.47
CA VAL A 126 6.49 6.03 7.28
C VAL A 126 7.95 6.08 6.88
N THR A 127 8.45 7.27 6.55
CA THR A 127 9.84 7.46 6.12
C THR A 127 10.79 7.65 7.30
N GLN A 128 12.08 7.38 7.06
CA GLN A 128 13.11 7.58 8.08
C GLN A 128 13.15 9.02 8.64
N PRO A 129 13.06 10.08 7.82
CA PRO A 129 12.95 11.46 8.35
C PRO A 129 11.71 11.69 9.21
N GLN A 130 10.53 11.17 8.80
CA GLN A 130 9.29 11.28 9.58
C GLN A 130 9.40 10.55 10.91
N TRP A 131 10.01 9.36 10.90
CA TRP A 131 10.30 8.61 12.12
C TRP A 131 11.23 9.40 13.07
N VAL A 132 12.35 9.91 12.55
CA VAL A 132 13.33 10.66 13.36
C VAL A 132 12.71 11.91 13.97
N ALA A 133 11.87 12.62 13.24
CA ALA A 133 11.17 13.81 13.73
C ALA A 133 10.31 13.52 14.98
N VAL A 134 9.76 12.31 15.10
CA VAL A 134 8.88 11.91 16.22
C VAL A 134 9.64 11.15 17.30
N MET A 135 10.55 10.24 16.90
CA MET A 135 11.19 9.29 17.80
C MET A 135 12.63 9.66 18.17
N GLY A 136 13.23 10.60 17.47
CA GLY A 136 14.55 11.18 17.77
C GLY A 136 15.75 10.46 17.11
N ALA A 137 15.70 9.12 16.93
CA ALA A 137 16.81 8.35 16.37
C ALA A 137 16.35 7.42 15.25
N ASN A 138 17.18 7.25 14.21
CA ASN A 138 16.91 6.35 13.09
C ASN A 138 17.36 4.93 13.41
N PRO A 139 16.43 3.94 13.57
CA PRO A 139 16.76 2.56 13.85
C PRO A 139 17.16 1.77 12.60
N SER A 140 16.88 2.31 11.40
CA SER A 140 16.97 1.58 10.14
C SER A 140 18.37 1.10 9.83
N ILE A 141 18.48 -0.13 9.33
CA ILE A 141 19.71 -0.71 8.79
C ILE A 141 19.90 -0.29 7.34
N CYS A 142 18.82 -0.33 6.53
CA CYS A 142 18.85 0.21 5.17
C CYS A 142 18.91 1.74 5.26
N LYS A 143 20.08 2.28 5.09
CA LYS A 143 20.33 3.73 5.05
C LYS A 143 20.74 4.09 3.64
N VAL A 144 20.33 5.25 3.19
CA VAL A 144 20.93 5.82 2.00
C VAL A 144 22.41 6.03 2.31
N PRO A 145 23.32 5.51 1.51
CA PRO A 145 24.67 6.02 1.53
C PRO A 145 24.56 7.55 1.32
N ASN A 146 25.07 8.34 2.26
CA ASN A 146 25.20 9.78 2.01
C ASN A 146 25.86 9.91 0.63
N PRO A 147 25.23 10.57 -0.38
CA PRO A 147 25.85 10.72 -1.70
C PRO A 147 27.24 11.33 -1.59
N ASN A 148 27.55 11.96 -0.47
CA ASN A 148 28.84 12.47 -0.14
C ASN A 148 29.75 11.48 0.60
N ASP A 149 29.31 10.27 0.96
CA ASP A 149 30.16 9.32 1.73
C ASP A 149 31.48 9.00 1.02
N ALA A 150 31.45 8.86 -0.29
CA ALA A 150 32.68 8.66 -1.07
C ALA A 150 33.59 9.91 -1.03
N LEU A 151 33.00 11.09 -1.13
CA LEU A 151 33.71 12.36 -1.03
C LEU A 151 34.18 12.61 0.42
N ILE A 152 33.35 12.31 1.40
CA ILE A 152 33.71 12.38 2.84
C ILE A 152 34.88 11.45 3.10
N ALA A 153 34.83 10.20 2.64
CA ALA A 153 35.92 9.23 2.80
C ALA A 153 37.22 9.69 2.11
N MET A 154 37.15 10.34 0.96
CA MET A 154 38.27 10.93 0.27
C MET A 154 38.86 12.10 1.07
N LEU A 155 38.03 13.03 1.54
CA LEU A 155 38.43 14.17 2.37
C LEU A 155 39.05 13.73 3.69
N MET A 156 38.57 12.63 4.30
CA MET A 156 39.19 12.04 5.51
C MET A 156 40.55 11.43 5.21
N LYS A 157 40.77 10.85 4.02
CA LYS A 157 42.12 10.38 3.59
C LYS A 157 43.08 11.55 3.41
N ASP A 158 42.58 12.72 3.07
CA ASP A 158 43.34 13.98 2.94
C ASP A 158 43.54 14.67 4.31
N GLY A 159 43.22 14.00 5.42
CA GLY A 159 43.52 14.43 6.78
C GLY A 159 42.44 15.26 7.48
N LEU A 160 41.24 15.41 6.90
CA LEU A 160 40.14 16.08 7.58
C LEU A 160 39.47 15.12 8.59
N THR A 161 38.94 15.69 9.68
CA THR A 161 38.02 14.95 10.54
C THR A 161 36.70 14.69 9.81
N ARG A 162 35.93 13.69 10.25
CA ARG A 162 34.61 13.37 9.66
C ARG A 162 33.70 14.58 9.69
N GLU A 163 33.62 15.30 10.80
CA GLU A 163 32.82 16.50 10.99
C GLU A 163 33.21 17.62 10.00
N GLN A 164 34.53 17.83 9.78
CA GLN A 164 35.02 18.80 8.79
C GLN A 164 34.66 18.39 7.35
N ALA A 165 34.75 17.11 7.05
CA ALA A 165 34.38 16.57 5.73
C ALA A 165 32.88 16.68 5.49
N GLU A 166 32.04 16.35 6.48
CA GLU A 166 30.59 16.51 6.44
C GLU A 166 30.19 17.98 6.27
N ALA A 167 30.81 18.91 6.99
CA ALA A 167 30.58 20.35 6.85
C ALA A 167 30.92 20.86 5.44
N LYS A 168 31.99 20.37 4.82
CA LYS A 168 32.38 20.73 3.44
C LYS A 168 31.44 20.18 2.40
N THR A 169 30.80 19.06 2.67
CA THR A 169 29.88 18.38 1.74
C THR A 169 28.41 18.75 1.96
N ALA A 170 28.07 19.44 3.07
CA ALA A 170 26.71 19.84 3.43
C ALA A 170 26.04 20.76 2.41
N SER A 171 26.78 21.41 1.53
CA SER A 171 26.28 22.28 0.44
C SER A 171 25.97 21.51 -0.85
N ALA A 172 26.34 20.24 -0.95
CA ALA A 172 25.99 19.44 -2.12
C ALA A 172 24.52 19.01 -2.06
N THR A 173 23.81 19.23 -3.15
CA THR A 173 22.36 18.99 -3.32
C THR A 173 21.96 17.65 -2.70
N THR A 174 21.26 17.68 -1.58
CA THR A 174 20.64 16.49 -0.99
C THR A 174 19.59 16.01 -2.00
N VAL A 175 19.85 14.90 -2.65
CA VAL A 175 18.77 14.14 -3.29
C VAL A 175 17.85 13.75 -2.14
N ASP A 176 16.61 14.20 -2.21
CA ASP A 176 15.60 13.92 -1.19
C ASP A 176 15.20 12.44 -1.29
N ILE A 177 16.06 11.57 -0.72
CA ILE A 177 15.89 10.14 -0.74
C ILE A 177 15.11 9.76 0.51
N THR A 178 13.82 9.53 0.36
CA THR A 178 12.91 9.19 1.43
C THR A 178 12.74 7.67 1.52
N LEU A 179 13.68 7.00 2.19
CA LEU A 179 13.54 5.57 2.49
C LEU A 179 12.45 5.34 3.54
N ALA A 180 11.71 4.24 3.39
CA ALA A 180 10.86 3.73 4.47
C ALA A 180 11.71 3.47 5.73
N VAL A 181 11.15 3.73 6.91
CA VAL A 181 11.77 3.29 8.15
C VAL A 181 11.69 1.76 8.23
N ASP A 182 12.80 1.14 8.59
CA ASP A 182 12.89 -0.30 8.84
C ASP A 182 13.49 -0.60 10.21
N THR A 183 13.59 -1.88 10.58
CA THR A 183 14.13 -2.32 11.88
C THR A 183 13.29 -1.80 13.06
N VAL A 184 11.99 -1.65 12.84
CA VAL A 184 11.02 -1.28 13.87
C VAL A 184 10.14 -2.47 14.25
N SER A 185 9.94 -2.66 15.54
CA SER A 185 9.00 -3.65 16.07
C SER A 185 7.57 -3.11 16.01
N TRP A 186 6.58 -3.98 16.20
CA TRP A 186 5.19 -3.54 16.36
C TRP A 186 5.03 -2.58 17.55
N THR A 187 5.73 -2.87 18.66
CA THR A 187 5.73 -2.01 19.84
C THR A 187 6.30 -0.61 19.55
N ASP A 188 7.38 -0.53 18.74
CA ASP A 188 7.94 0.77 18.33
C ASP A 188 6.96 1.54 17.42
N ALA A 189 6.33 0.85 16.47
CA ALA A 189 5.32 1.45 15.59
C ALA A 189 4.10 1.95 16.39
N GLN A 190 3.68 1.19 17.42
CA GLN A 190 2.61 1.63 18.32
C GLN A 190 3.02 2.86 19.14
N GLN A 191 4.25 2.92 19.65
CA GLN A 191 4.76 4.12 20.33
C GLN A 191 4.80 5.36 19.44
N PHE A 192 5.16 5.19 18.15
CA PHE A 192 5.05 6.27 17.17
C PHE A 192 3.60 6.75 17.03
N CYS A 193 2.66 5.81 16.91
CA CYS A 193 1.23 6.12 16.84
C CYS A 193 0.73 6.85 18.10
N ASP A 194 1.10 6.39 19.28
CA ASP A 194 0.70 6.99 20.55
C ASP A 194 1.18 8.44 20.70
N LYS A 195 2.42 8.73 20.24
CA LYS A 195 2.98 10.09 20.26
C LYS A 195 2.34 11.04 19.26
N THR A 196 1.80 10.52 18.15
CA THR A 196 1.30 11.34 17.05
C THR A 196 -0.23 11.43 17.02
N GLY A 197 -0.94 10.61 17.80
CA GLY A 197 -2.40 10.46 17.72
C GLY A 197 -2.86 9.76 16.44
N LEU A 198 -1.93 9.12 15.72
CA LEU A 198 -2.19 8.23 14.59
C LEU A 198 -2.38 6.80 15.11
N ARG A 199 -2.68 5.86 14.23
CA ARG A 199 -2.81 4.44 14.56
C ARG A 199 -2.28 3.57 13.42
N LEU A 200 -2.02 2.31 13.69
CA LEU A 200 -1.85 1.32 12.65
C LEU A 200 -3.20 1.05 11.96
N PRO A 201 -3.24 0.78 10.65
CA PRO A 201 -4.45 0.29 10.01
C PRO A 201 -4.82 -1.09 10.54
N THR A 202 -6.11 -1.45 10.53
CA THR A 202 -6.47 -2.87 10.66
C THR A 202 -6.00 -3.65 9.42
N GLU A 203 -5.85 -4.96 9.56
CA GLU A 203 -5.49 -5.82 8.43
C GLU A 203 -6.49 -5.65 7.26
N ALA A 204 -7.78 -5.59 7.59
CA ALA A 204 -8.84 -5.39 6.60
C ALA A 204 -8.79 -4.00 5.93
N GLN A 205 -8.50 -2.94 6.68
CA GLN A 205 -8.32 -1.60 6.13
C GLN A 205 -7.12 -1.56 5.19
N TRP A 206 -6.03 -2.21 5.56
CA TRP A 206 -4.83 -2.31 4.75
C TRP A 206 -5.12 -3.03 3.41
N GLU A 207 -5.75 -4.21 3.45
CA GLU A 207 -6.05 -5.00 2.23
C GLU A 207 -7.07 -4.29 1.34
N TYR A 208 -8.10 -3.66 1.91
CA TYR A 208 -9.08 -2.87 1.16
C TYR A 208 -8.42 -1.71 0.39
N ALA A 209 -7.55 -0.97 1.07
CA ALA A 209 -6.79 0.12 0.45
C ALA A 209 -5.79 -0.41 -0.60
N CYS A 210 -5.12 -1.53 -0.34
CA CYS A 210 -4.19 -2.17 -1.28
C CYS A 210 -4.91 -2.58 -2.56
N ARG A 211 -6.05 -3.22 -2.45
CA ARG A 211 -6.86 -3.65 -3.60
C ARG A 211 -7.42 -2.48 -4.39
N ALA A 212 -7.87 -1.42 -3.75
CA ALA A 212 -8.45 -0.26 -4.43
C ALA A 212 -9.49 -0.64 -5.51
N GLY A 213 -10.35 -1.64 -5.20
CA GLY A 213 -11.33 -2.20 -6.13
C GLY A 213 -10.83 -3.36 -6.99
N ASN A 214 -9.53 -3.63 -7.04
CA ASN A 214 -8.96 -4.73 -7.81
C ASN A 214 -9.24 -6.08 -7.12
N THR A 215 -9.65 -7.09 -7.89
CA THR A 215 -9.95 -8.45 -7.41
C THR A 215 -8.81 -9.44 -7.64
N GLN A 216 -7.77 -9.05 -8.36
CA GLN A 216 -6.60 -9.87 -8.61
C GLN A 216 -5.67 -9.93 -7.39
N SER A 217 -4.68 -10.83 -7.44
CA SER A 217 -3.67 -10.93 -6.37
C SER A 217 -2.76 -9.70 -6.28
N ARG A 218 -2.62 -8.95 -7.38
CA ARG A 218 -1.83 -7.71 -7.50
C ARG A 218 -2.60 -6.67 -8.30
N TYR A 219 -2.37 -5.40 -8.04
CA TYR A 219 -3.02 -4.30 -8.77
C TYR A 219 -2.25 -3.88 -10.05
N GLY A 220 -1.23 -4.64 -10.45
CA GLY A 220 -0.45 -4.42 -11.66
C GLY A 220 0.68 -5.44 -11.81
N GLU A 221 1.50 -5.26 -12.85
CA GLU A 221 2.70 -6.06 -13.07
C GLU A 221 3.70 -5.85 -11.93
N LEU A 222 4.21 -6.94 -11.35
CA LEU A 222 4.98 -6.93 -10.10
C LEU A 222 6.14 -5.93 -10.12
N ASP A 223 6.95 -5.94 -11.17
CA ASP A 223 8.12 -5.06 -11.25
C ASP A 223 7.77 -3.59 -11.45
N ALA A 224 6.59 -3.30 -11.97
CA ALA A 224 6.10 -1.93 -12.14
C ALA A 224 5.58 -1.33 -10.82
N ILE A 225 5.00 -2.15 -9.93
CA ILE A 225 4.29 -1.71 -8.73
C ILE A 225 5.06 -1.95 -7.44
N ALA A 226 6.10 -2.79 -7.45
CA ALA A 226 6.76 -3.26 -6.23
C ALA A 226 8.29 -3.31 -6.34
N TRP A 227 8.96 -2.88 -5.29
CA TRP A 227 10.34 -3.26 -5.02
C TRP A 227 10.33 -4.64 -4.35
N ASN A 228 10.74 -5.66 -5.09
CA ASN A 228 10.68 -7.07 -4.70
C ASN A 228 12.08 -7.71 -4.75
N PRO A 229 12.28 -8.95 -4.29
CA PRO A 229 13.59 -9.59 -4.28
C PRO A 229 14.28 -9.68 -5.65
N GLY A 230 13.50 -9.63 -6.74
CA GLY A 230 14.04 -9.72 -8.12
C GLY A 230 14.61 -8.40 -8.65
N ASN A 231 14.15 -7.25 -8.16
CA ASN A 231 14.49 -5.94 -8.72
C ASN A 231 15.02 -4.91 -7.71
N SER A 232 15.10 -5.25 -6.41
CA SER A 232 15.46 -4.32 -5.33
C SER A 232 16.96 -4.14 -5.12
N ASN A 233 17.81 -4.92 -5.78
CA ASN A 233 19.26 -4.94 -5.51
C ASN A 233 19.60 -5.21 -4.03
N LYS A 234 18.74 -5.98 -3.33
CA LYS A 234 18.90 -6.38 -1.92
C LYS A 234 18.93 -5.21 -0.93
N THR A 235 18.13 -4.18 -1.20
CA THR A 235 17.94 -3.03 -0.30
C THR A 235 16.53 -2.47 -0.45
N SER A 236 16.06 -1.71 0.55
CA SER A 236 14.87 -0.88 0.42
C SER A 236 15.13 0.31 -0.49
N HIS A 237 14.10 0.89 -1.04
CA HIS A 237 14.15 2.02 -1.97
C HIS A 237 13.33 3.20 -1.44
N SER A 238 13.57 4.38 -2.02
CA SER A 238 12.74 5.56 -1.75
C SER A 238 11.28 5.26 -2.03
N VAL A 239 10.42 5.67 -1.09
CA VAL A 239 8.98 5.50 -1.23
C VAL A 239 8.45 6.24 -2.47
N ALA A 240 7.31 5.81 -2.99
CA ALA A 240 6.63 6.41 -4.13
C ALA A 240 7.44 6.43 -5.44
N THR A 241 8.33 5.48 -5.64
CA THR A 241 9.11 5.35 -6.88
C THR A 241 8.56 4.31 -7.86
N LYS A 242 7.58 3.52 -7.43
CA LYS A 242 6.83 2.57 -8.27
C LYS A 242 5.44 3.11 -8.61
N THR A 243 4.71 2.41 -9.46
CA THR A 243 3.35 2.80 -9.87
C THR A 243 2.36 2.63 -8.71
N PRO A 244 1.57 3.65 -8.36
CA PRO A 244 0.56 3.53 -7.31
C PRO A 244 -0.64 2.69 -7.76
N ASN A 245 -1.47 2.26 -6.79
CA ASN A 245 -2.75 1.64 -7.09
C ASN A 245 -3.83 2.67 -7.49
N ALA A 246 -5.05 2.20 -7.78
CA ALA A 246 -6.16 3.03 -8.26
C ALA A 246 -6.69 4.08 -7.25
N LEU A 247 -6.30 4.00 -5.98
CA LEU A 247 -6.52 5.04 -4.96
C LEU A 247 -5.35 6.00 -4.79
N GLY A 248 -4.20 5.78 -5.46
CA GLY A 248 -3.00 6.61 -5.34
C GLY A 248 -2.06 6.22 -4.22
N PHE A 249 -2.22 5.05 -3.60
CA PHE A 249 -1.29 4.50 -2.61
C PHE A 249 -0.09 3.88 -3.31
N TYR A 250 1.09 4.18 -2.82
CA TYR A 250 2.36 3.62 -3.27
C TYR A 250 2.83 2.52 -2.32
N ASP A 251 3.65 1.63 -2.84
CA ASP A 251 4.39 0.62 -2.08
C ASP A 251 3.48 -0.24 -1.19
N MET A 252 2.19 -0.41 -1.58
CA MET A 252 1.28 -1.35 -0.91
C MET A 252 1.75 -2.79 -1.08
N LEU A 253 2.54 -3.05 -2.11
CA LEU A 253 3.21 -4.32 -2.35
C LEU A 253 4.69 -4.07 -2.55
N GLY A 254 5.54 -4.82 -1.84
CA GLY A 254 6.99 -4.70 -1.91
C GLY A 254 7.55 -3.63 -0.97
N ASN A 255 8.76 -3.18 -1.24
CA ASN A 255 9.60 -2.31 -0.43
C ASN A 255 9.81 -2.88 0.98
N VAL A 256 9.05 -2.48 2.00
CA VAL A 256 9.14 -3.11 3.32
C VAL A 256 7.82 -3.77 3.72
N TRP A 257 7.89 -4.85 4.48
CA TRP A 257 6.71 -5.42 5.14
C TRP A 257 6.11 -4.42 6.10
N GLU A 258 4.79 -4.42 6.26
CA GLU A 258 4.09 -3.43 7.06
C GLU A 258 3.33 -4.06 8.23
N TRP A 259 3.60 -3.55 9.43
CA TRP A 259 2.80 -3.87 10.60
C TRP A 259 1.37 -3.35 10.47
N THR A 260 0.40 -4.18 10.87
CA THR A 260 -0.99 -3.77 11.09
C THR A 260 -1.38 -3.90 12.56
N GLY A 261 -2.57 -3.40 12.93
CA GLY A 261 -3.05 -3.42 14.31
C GLY A 261 -3.46 -4.78 14.84
N ASP A 262 -3.75 -5.73 13.95
CA ASP A 262 -4.43 -6.98 14.28
C ASP A 262 -3.48 -8.03 14.87
N TRP A 263 -4.01 -8.84 15.80
CA TRP A 263 -3.35 -10.07 16.18
C TRP A 263 -3.36 -11.05 15.00
N TYR A 264 -2.27 -11.79 14.82
CA TYR A 264 -2.19 -12.83 13.83
C TYR A 264 -2.75 -14.15 14.37
N GLU A 265 -3.68 -14.72 13.62
CA GLU A 265 -4.11 -16.12 13.76
C GLU A 265 -4.31 -16.71 12.37
N GLY A 266 -3.64 -17.85 12.08
CA GLY A 266 -3.68 -18.46 10.75
C GLY A 266 -5.07 -18.95 10.34
N ALA A 267 -5.90 -19.34 11.31
CA ALA A 267 -7.26 -19.84 11.06
C ALA A 267 -8.35 -18.76 11.15
N TYR A 268 -8.00 -17.51 11.43
CA TYR A 268 -8.97 -16.43 11.68
C TYR A 268 -10.00 -16.27 10.55
N TYR A 269 -9.58 -16.36 9.29
CA TYR A 269 -10.48 -16.20 8.15
C TYR A 269 -11.60 -17.23 8.10
N LYS A 270 -11.41 -18.43 8.67
CA LYS A 270 -12.48 -19.44 8.81
C LYS A 270 -13.63 -18.97 9.71
N THR A 271 -13.33 -18.06 10.66
CA THR A 271 -14.37 -17.47 11.51
C THR A 271 -15.16 -16.38 10.82
N CYS A 272 -14.66 -15.89 9.68
CA CYS A 272 -15.21 -14.77 8.90
C CYS A 272 -16.05 -15.21 7.68
N GLU A 273 -16.26 -16.52 7.44
CA GLU A 273 -16.92 -17.07 6.23
C GLU A 273 -18.30 -16.43 5.93
N LYS A 274 -19.06 -16.08 6.96
CA LYS A 274 -20.39 -15.47 6.81
C LYS A 274 -20.35 -13.97 6.51
N GLY A 275 -19.14 -13.41 6.34
CA GLY A 275 -18.91 -11.98 6.25
C GLY A 275 -18.76 -11.30 7.62
N VAL A 276 -17.98 -10.23 7.63
CA VAL A 276 -17.69 -9.46 8.85
C VAL A 276 -17.77 -7.97 8.58
N VAL A 277 -18.05 -7.21 9.64
CA VAL A 277 -18.16 -5.74 9.60
C VAL A 277 -17.08 -5.14 10.50
N ASP A 278 -16.30 -4.21 9.95
CA ASP A 278 -15.22 -3.48 10.63
C ASP A 278 -14.30 -4.41 11.48
N PRO A 279 -13.78 -5.51 10.90
CA PRO A 279 -12.97 -6.44 11.68
C PRO A 279 -11.63 -5.80 12.11
N ASN A 280 -11.18 -6.20 13.29
CA ASN A 280 -9.90 -5.79 13.89
C ASN A 280 -9.09 -7.00 14.37
N GLY A 281 -9.30 -8.16 13.72
CA GLY A 281 -8.62 -9.41 14.04
C GLY A 281 -9.21 -10.14 15.25
N PRO A 282 -8.58 -11.24 15.67
CA PRO A 282 -8.98 -11.96 16.88
C PRO A 282 -8.76 -11.11 18.12
N ALA A 283 -9.67 -11.25 19.11
CA ALA A 283 -9.72 -10.39 20.31
C ALA A 283 -8.44 -10.50 21.18
N GLN A 284 -7.74 -11.60 21.11
CA GLN A 284 -6.55 -11.86 21.93
C GLN A 284 -5.50 -12.67 21.14
N LYS A 285 -4.27 -12.65 21.65
CA LYS A 285 -3.22 -13.56 21.21
C LYS A 285 -3.68 -15.00 21.44
N THR A 286 -3.93 -15.76 20.39
CA THR A 286 -4.27 -17.18 20.50
C THR A 286 -2.99 -18.01 20.51
N SER A 287 -2.90 -18.96 21.43
CA SER A 287 -1.75 -19.86 21.58
C SER A 287 -1.81 -21.09 20.64
N SER A 288 -2.78 -21.13 19.74
CA SER A 288 -3.07 -22.34 18.95
C SER A 288 -2.16 -22.52 17.73
N THR A 289 -1.34 -21.53 17.39
CA THR A 289 -0.41 -21.58 16.24
C THR A 289 1.02 -21.31 16.68
N ALA A 290 1.99 -21.88 15.94
CA ALA A 290 3.42 -21.69 16.19
C ALA A 290 3.88 -20.23 16.04
N ILE A 291 3.10 -19.37 15.39
CA ILE A 291 3.38 -17.95 15.19
C ILE A 291 2.36 -17.14 16.00
N THR A 292 2.83 -16.54 17.07
CA THR A 292 2.04 -15.64 17.92
C THR A 292 2.59 -14.23 17.75
N GLY A 293 1.75 -13.30 17.23
CA GLY A 293 2.22 -11.92 17.02
C GLY A 293 1.19 -11.07 16.31
N ARG A 294 1.66 -9.99 15.71
CA ARG A 294 0.84 -9.08 14.91
C ARG A 294 0.98 -9.39 13.42
N VAL A 295 -0.02 -8.99 12.68
CA VAL A 295 -0.08 -9.23 11.23
C VAL A 295 0.89 -8.31 10.50
N LEU A 296 1.60 -8.90 9.54
CA LEU A 296 2.42 -8.23 8.53
C LEU A 296 1.80 -8.40 7.16
N ARG A 297 1.87 -7.35 6.35
CA ARG A 297 1.30 -7.29 5.01
C ARG A 297 2.28 -6.72 3.99
N GLY A 298 1.98 -6.93 2.68
CA GLY A 298 2.62 -6.27 1.56
C GLY A 298 3.80 -7.00 0.93
N GLY A 299 4.48 -7.87 1.66
CA GLY A 299 5.77 -8.38 1.20
C GLY A 299 6.86 -7.32 1.28
N GLY A 300 8.01 -7.57 0.70
CA GLY A 300 9.10 -6.61 0.75
C GLY A 300 10.22 -6.93 -0.21
N TRP A 301 11.28 -6.16 -0.15
CA TRP A 301 12.49 -6.32 -0.96
C TRP A 301 13.27 -7.61 -0.63
N VAL A 302 12.93 -8.27 0.50
CA VAL A 302 13.49 -9.55 0.96
C VAL A 302 12.42 -10.62 0.97
N GLY A 303 12.79 -11.86 0.70
CA GLY A 303 11.93 -13.04 0.76
C GLY A 303 11.59 -13.58 -0.62
N PHE A 304 10.32 -13.78 -0.88
CA PHE A 304 9.85 -14.37 -2.12
C PHE A 304 8.86 -13.44 -2.83
N PRO A 305 8.92 -13.32 -4.18
CA PRO A 305 8.01 -12.47 -4.94
C PRO A 305 6.53 -12.79 -4.74
N TYR A 306 6.18 -14.04 -4.39
CA TYR A 306 4.80 -14.43 -4.08
C TYR A 306 4.26 -13.78 -2.78
N GLY A 307 5.13 -13.26 -1.92
CA GLY A 307 4.73 -12.47 -0.75
C GLY A 307 4.15 -11.10 -1.11
N CYS A 308 4.52 -10.54 -2.28
CA CYS A 308 3.98 -9.28 -2.78
C CYS A 308 2.61 -9.51 -3.45
N ARG A 309 1.60 -9.87 -2.63
CA ARG A 309 0.19 -10.06 -3.02
C ARG A 309 -0.72 -9.40 -1.99
N ALA A 310 -1.87 -8.89 -2.47
CA ALA A 310 -2.82 -8.19 -1.62
C ALA A 310 -3.34 -9.07 -0.47
N SER A 311 -3.50 -10.37 -0.70
CA SER A 311 -4.01 -11.34 0.29
C SER A 311 -2.93 -11.96 1.17
N TYR A 312 -1.63 -11.89 0.78
CA TYR A 312 -0.58 -12.56 1.54
C TYR A 312 -0.43 -11.93 2.93
N ARG A 313 -0.45 -12.77 3.93
CA ARG A 313 -0.38 -12.38 5.34
C ARG A 313 0.66 -13.22 6.08
N TYR A 314 1.35 -12.59 7.00
CA TYR A 314 2.32 -13.22 7.87
C TYR A 314 2.17 -12.70 9.30
N GLY A 315 2.78 -13.36 10.26
CA GLY A 315 2.77 -12.94 11.66
C GLY A 315 4.15 -12.97 12.27
N TYR A 316 4.47 -11.93 13.04
CA TYR A 316 5.69 -11.90 13.84
C TYR A 316 5.40 -11.44 15.27
N ASP A 317 6.27 -11.85 16.21
CA ASP A 317 6.22 -11.37 17.59
C ASP A 317 6.38 -9.84 17.64
N THR A 318 5.65 -9.23 18.57
CA THR A 318 5.53 -7.77 18.70
C THR A 318 6.85 -7.04 18.98
N ASN A 319 7.88 -7.74 19.42
CA ASN A 319 9.20 -7.17 19.73
C ASN A 319 10.26 -7.43 18.65
N ASN A 320 9.92 -8.21 17.62
CA ASN A 320 10.86 -8.49 16.54
C ASN A 320 11.14 -7.24 15.70
N ARG A 321 12.41 -7.04 15.38
CA ARG A 321 12.91 -5.96 14.52
C ARG A 321 13.73 -6.57 13.40
N TYR A 322 13.28 -6.33 12.16
CA TYR A 322 14.01 -6.78 10.98
C TYR A 322 14.19 -5.66 9.98
N TYR A 323 15.31 -5.63 9.29
CA TYR A 323 15.69 -4.61 8.29
C TYR A 323 14.82 -4.58 7.03
N PHE A 324 13.77 -5.37 7.01
CA PHE A 324 12.77 -5.41 5.95
C PHE A 324 11.35 -5.17 6.47
N ILE A 325 11.18 -4.74 7.73
CA ILE A 325 9.88 -4.47 8.34
C ILE A 325 9.80 -3.02 8.76
N GLY A 326 8.79 -2.34 8.24
CA GLY A 326 8.35 -1.01 8.59
C GLY A 326 6.84 -0.97 8.85
N PHE A 327 6.19 0.14 8.55
CA PHE A 327 4.74 0.31 8.71
C PHE A 327 4.24 1.56 8.00
N ARG A 328 2.94 1.63 7.78
CA ARG A 328 2.22 2.86 7.48
C ARG A 328 1.16 3.14 8.52
N VAL A 329 0.69 4.38 8.59
CA VAL A 329 -0.26 4.82 9.62
C VAL A 329 -1.61 5.17 9.03
N ALA A 330 -2.64 5.08 9.86
CA ALA A 330 -4.01 5.45 9.57
C ALA A 330 -4.54 6.47 10.58
N ARG A 331 -5.65 7.12 10.23
CA ARG A 331 -6.38 8.03 11.12
C ARG A 331 -7.88 8.02 10.76
N ASN A 332 -8.72 8.17 11.76
CA ASN A 332 -10.14 8.47 11.51
C ASN A 332 -10.29 9.97 11.18
N PRO A 333 -11.29 10.37 10.39
CA PRO A 333 -11.53 11.75 9.99
C PRO A 333 -11.70 12.72 11.14
#